data_9cc902521d85ab86fe12a7f5c9a15627
#
_entry.id   9cc902521d85ab86fe12a7f5c9a15627
#
_cell.length_a   1.000
_cell.length_b   1.000
_cell.length_c   1.000
_cell.angle_alpha   90.00
_cell.angle_beta   90.00
_cell.angle_gamma   90.00
#
_symmetry.space_group_name_H-M   'P 1'
#
loop_
_entity.id
_entity.type
_entity.pdbx_description
1 polymer ?
#
loop_
_entity_poly.entity_id
_entity_poly.type
_entity_poly.pdbx_seq_one_letter_code
_entity_poly.pdbx_strand_id
1 'polypeptide(L)'
;LLSQAEHGADSQVILVSDSAALIAAAESELARQLAALPRADTAAKALAHSRSIHAADLDQAVAISNAYAPEHLIIHTAAPRALLPQIAHAGSIFLGAYSPESVGDYASGTNHVLPTYGYARTTSSLGLADYQKRMTVQELSPAGFAALAPAVAALAAAEQLDAHKNAITIRLGEQP
;
A
#
# COMPACT_ATOMS: atom_id res chain seq x y z
N LEU A 1 16.38 4.60 -9.27
CA LEU A 1 16.04 6.04 -9.29
C LEU A 1 15.79 6.52 -10.73
N LEU A 2 16.70 6.28 -11.67
CA LEU A 2 16.52 6.74 -13.05
C LEU A 2 15.36 6.07 -13.78
N SER A 3 15.09 4.79 -13.54
CA SER A 3 13.95 4.08 -14.11
C SER A 3 12.62 4.79 -13.82
N GLN A 4 12.43 5.26 -12.60
CA GLN A 4 11.25 6.05 -12.25
C GLN A 4 11.32 7.49 -12.79
N ALA A 5 12.50 8.12 -12.74
CA ALA A 5 12.67 9.51 -13.20
C ALA A 5 12.44 9.68 -14.71
N GLU A 6 12.72 8.66 -15.52
CA GLU A 6 12.53 8.75 -16.99
C GLU A 6 11.07 8.57 -17.43
N HIS A 7 10.15 8.18 -16.56
CA HIS A 7 8.72 8.03 -16.89
C HIS A 7 8.09 9.37 -17.30
N GLY A 8 8.28 10.40 -16.49
CA GLY A 8 7.70 11.73 -16.77
C GLY A 8 8.40 12.84 -16.00
N ALA A 9 8.28 14.07 -16.52
CA ALA A 9 8.89 15.24 -15.90
C ALA A 9 8.30 15.60 -14.52
N ASP A 10 7.11 15.10 -14.22
CA ASP A 10 6.38 15.23 -12.95
C ASP A 10 6.65 14.06 -11.98
N SER A 11 7.42 13.05 -12.40
CA SER A 11 7.85 11.97 -11.53
C SER A 11 8.74 12.49 -10.40
N GLN A 12 8.68 11.82 -9.25
CA GLN A 12 9.53 12.10 -8.10
C GLN A 12 10.19 10.83 -7.60
N VAL A 13 11.46 10.91 -7.26
CA VAL A 13 12.20 9.82 -6.63
C VAL A 13 12.81 10.27 -5.32
N ILE A 14 12.74 9.41 -4.32
CA ILE A 14 13.28 9.68 -2.99
C ILE A 14 14.29 8.58 -2.65
N LEU A 15 15.51 8.97 -2.31
CA LEU A 15 16.51 8.10 -1.71
C LEU A 15 16.56 8.38 -0.22
N VAL A 16 16.32 7.36 0.61
CA VAL A 16 16.48 7.46 2.06
C VAL A 16 17.53 6.46 2.49
N SER A 17 18.52 6.91 3.23
CA SER A 17 19.58 6.04 3.76
C SER A 17 20.11 6.57 5.09
N ASP A 18 20.54 5.66 5.96
CA ASP A 18 21.28 5.94 7.17
C ASP A 18 22.80 6.10 6.95
N SER A 19 23.23 6.04 5.67
CA SER A 19 24.63 6.19 5.25
C SER A 19 24.80 7.39 4.31
N ALA A 20 25.39 8.46 4.81
CA ALA A 20 25.77 9.63 4.00
C ALA A 20 26.72 9.26 2.87
N ALA A 21 27.62 8.28 3.10
CA ALA A 21 28.56 7.82 2.08
C ALA A 21 27.83 7.09 0.92
N LEU A 22 26.78 6.31 1.24
CA LEU A 22 25.95 5.66 0.22
C LEU A 22 25.16 6.71 -0.58
N ILE A 23 24.63 7.73 0.07
CA ILE A 23 23.91 8.81 -0.60
C ILE A 23 24.85 9.50 -1.61
N ALA A 24 26.04 9.91 -1.17
CA ALA A 24 27.01 10.57 -2.05
C ALA A 24 27.45 9.69 -3.24
N ALA A 25 27.65 8.39 -3.01
CA ALA A 25 27.99 7.44 -4.07
C ALA A 25 26.81 7.28 -5.06
N ALA A 26 25.58 7.18 -4.57
CA ALA A 26 24.38 7.08 -5.41
C ALA A 26 24.16 8.34 -6.23
N GLU A 27 24.35 9.52 -5.69
CA GLU A 27 24.23 10.80 -6.40
C GLU A 27 25.30 10.94 -7.50
N SER A 28 26.53 10.54 -7.22
CA SER A 28 27.61 10.52 -8.20
C SER A 28 27.31 9.59 -9.37
N GLU A 29 26.82 8.38 -9.07
CA GLU A 29 26.45 7.40 -10.07
C GLU A 29 25.20 7.83 -10.86
N LEU A 30 24.23 8.46 -10.20
CA LEU A 30 23.05 9.03 -10.82
C LEU A 30 23.43 10.07 -11.88
N ALA A 31 24.33 10.99 -11.54
CA ALA A 31 24.80 12.02 -12.47
C ALA A 31 25.54 11.39 -13.68
N ARG A 32 26.36 10.38 -13.43
CA ARG A 32 27.09 9.66 -14.48
C ARG A 32 26.15 8.95 -15.46
N GLN A 33 25.14 8.25 -14.93
CA GLN A 33 24.18 7.50 -15.76
C GLN A 33 23.20 8.44 -16.48
N LEU A 34 22.76 9.52 -15.83
CA LEU A 34 21.87 10.51 -16.43
C LEU A 34 22.46 11.09 -17.72
N ALA A 35 23.78 11.37 -17.72
CA ALA A 35 24.46 11.93 -18.90
C ALA A 35 24.45 10.98 -20.13
N ALA A 36 24.26 9.66 -19.91
CA ALA A 36 24.19 8.68 -20.98
C ALA A 36 22.77 8.22 -21.32
N LEU A 37 21.76 8.74 -20.59
CA LEU A 37 20.38 8.29 -20.75
C LEU A 37 19.73 8.95 -21.98
N PRO A 38 19.08 8.19 -22.88
CA PRO A 38 18.37 8.80 -24.02
C PRO A 38 17.27 9.80 -23.62
N ARG A 39 16.62 9.60 -22.45
CA ARG A 39 15.59 10.49 -21.89
C ARG A 39 16.12 11.41 -20.78
N ALA A 40 17.40 11.82 -20.88
CA ALA A 40 18.06 12.63 -19.85
C ALA A 40 17.29 13.91 -19.51
N ASP A 41 16.73 14.61 -20.50
CA ASP A 41 15.97 15.85 -20.27
C ASP A 41 14.69 15.63 -19.44
N THR A 42 14.00 14.52 -19.65
CA THR A 42 12.81 14.14 -18.86
C THR A 42 13.22 13.77 -17.44
N ALA A 43 14.21 12.90 -17.31
CA ALA A 43 14.73 12.47 -16.02
C ALA A 43 15.30 13.62 -15.19
N ALA A 44 16.00 14.57 -15.81
CA ALA A 44 16.53 15.76 -15.14
C ALA A 44 15.41 16.63 -14.53
N LYS A 45 14.29 16.78 -15.21
CA LYS A 45 13.13 17.52 -14.70
C LYS A 45 12.53 16.80 -13.48
N ALA A 46 12.37 15.49 -13.54
CA ALA A 46 11.92 14.67 -12.42
C ALA A 46 12.88 14.76 -11.21
N LEU A 47 14.18 14.71 -11.46
CA LEU A 47 15.20 14.83 -10.42
C LEU A 47 15.21 16.20 -9.73
N ALA A 48 14.78 17.27 -10.40
CA ALA A 48 14.66 18.59 -9.78
C ALA A 48 13.66 18.62 -8.61
N HIS A 49 12.68 17.74 -8.61
CA HIS A 49 11.69 17.57 -7.54
C HIS A 49 12.04 16.46 -6.54
N SER A 50 13.08 15.70 -6.83
CA SER A 50 13.52 14.55 -6.07
C SER A 50 14.38 14.91 -4.86
N ARG A 51 14.57 13.98 -3.93
CA ARG A 51 15.35 14.25 -2.70
C ARG A 51 16.18 13.04 -2.30
N SER A 52 17.38 13.30 -1.80
CA SER A 52 18.14 12.37 -0.98
C SER A 52 18.02 12.79 0.48
N ILE A 53 17.68 11.85 1.34
CA ILE A 53 17.43 12.10 2.77
C ILE A 53 18.35 11.21 3.58
N HIS A 54 19.19 11.82 4.42
CA HIS A 54 19.99 11.11 5.40
C HIS A 54 19.15 10.91 6.66
N ALA A 55 18.75 9.66 6.90
CA ALA A 55 18.04 9.26 8.11
C ALA A 55 19.01 8.90 9.23
N ALA A 56 18.61 9.08 10.47
CA ALA A 56 19.43 8.72 11.63
C ALA A 56 19.62 7.18 11.75
N ASP A 57 18.59 6.44 11.34
CA ASP A 57 18.53 4.97 11.40
C ASP A 57 17.44 4.43 10.45
N LEU A 58 17.28 3.11 10.41
CA LEU A 58 16.25 2.45 9.58
C LEU A 58 14.83 2.70 10.07
N ASP A 59 14.62 2.93 11.37
CA ASP A 59 13.27 3.23 11.89
C ASP A 59 12.80 4.60 11.40
N GLN A 60 13.69 5.59 11.38
CA GLN A 60 13.40 6.89 10.79
C GLN A 60 13.19 6.77 9.26
N ALA A 61 13.98 5.95 8.57
CA ALA A 61 13.81 5.71 7.14
C ALA A 61 12.42 5.11 6.84
N VAL A 62 11.96 4.16 7.64
CA VAL A 62 10.61 3.58 7.55
C VAL A 62 9.53 4.63 7.83
N ALA A 63 9.72 5.46 8.85
CA ALA A 63 8.76 6.53 9.16
C ALA A 63 8.62 7.53 8.00
N ILE A 64 9.74 7.92 7.37
CA ILE A 64 9.74 8.78 6.18
C ILE A 64 9.02 8.10 5.02
N SER A 65 9.31 6.81 4.74
CA SER A 65 8.66 6.04 3.70
C SER A 65 7.14 5.97 3.90
N ASN A 66 6.69 5.65 5.11
CA ASN A 66 5.26 5.60 5.43
C ASN A 66 4.58 6.98 5.30
N ALA A 67 5.28 8.05 5.70
CA ALA A 67 4.78 9.42 5.54
C ALA A 67 4.68 9.83 4.07
N TYR A 68 5.57 9.37 3.23
CA TYR A 68 5.56 9.62 1.79
C TYR A 68 4.51 8.78 1.07
N ALA A 69 4.33 7.52 1.47
CA ALA A 69 3.43 6.53 0.87
C ALA A 69 3.74 6.31 -0.63
N PRO A 70 4.91 5.74 -0.95
CA PRO A 70 5.37 5.63 -2.32
C PRO A 70 4.51 4.68 -3.16
N GLU A 71 4.46 4.94 -4.45
CA GLU A 71 3.97 4.00 -5.46
C GLU A 71 4.84 2.73 -5.49
N HIS A 72 6.15 2.91 -5.63
CA HIS A 72 7.14 1.83 -5.59
C HIS A 72 8.06 2.03 -4.38
N LEU A 73 8.14 1.04 -3.51
CA LEU A 73 9.05 1.01 -2.38
C LEU A 73 10.12 -0.07 -2.58
N ILE A 74 11.36 0.34 -2.82
CA ILE A 74 12.50 -0.58 -2.83
C ILE A 74 13.16 -0.55 -1.46
N ILE A 75 13.19 -1.70 -0.78
CA ILE A 75 13.92 -1.89 0.48
C ILE A 75 15.21 -2.64 0.19
N HIS A 76 16.31 -1.91 0.13
CA HIS A 76 17.63 -2.44 -0.20
C HIS A 76 18.55 -2.34 1.02
N THR A 77 18.29 -3.14 2.03
CA THR A 77 19.04 -3.25 3.27
C THR A 77 19.61 -4.67 3.43
N ALA A 78 20.46 -4.88 4.43
CA ALA A 78 21.02 -6.21 4.73
C ALA A 78 19.94 -7.26 5.05
N ALA A 79 18.85 -6.84 5.71
CA ALA A 79 17.74 -7.70 6.07
C ALA A 79 16.39 -7.05 5.67
N PRO A 80 16.07 -6.91 4.37
CA PRO A 80 14.94 -6.11 3.91
C PRO A 80 13.59 -6.65 4.40
N ARG A 81 13.45 -7.97 4.54
CA ARG A 81 12.22 -8.62 5.01
C ARG A 81 11.89 -8.30 6.47
N ALA A 82 12.91 -7.98 7.29
CA ALA A 82 12.69 -7.63 8.70
C ALA A 82 11.94 -6.30 8.88
N LEU A 83 11.97 -5.42 7.87
CA LEU A 83 11.27 -4.13 7.91
C LEU A 83 9.80 -4.22 7.48
N LEU A 84 9.37 -5.31 6.81
CA LEU A 84 8.00 -5.44 6.30
C LEU A 84 6.90 -5.20 7.34
N PRO A 85 7.01 -5.68 8.59
CA PRO A 85 5.96 -5.46 9.58
C PRO A 85 5.75 -3.97 9.96
N GLN A 86 6.72 -3.11 9.64
CA GLN A 86 6.67 -1.67 9.92
C GLN A 86 6.17 -0.85 8.72
N ILE A 87 6.07 -1.45 7.52
CA ILE A 87 5.61 -0.75 6.33
C ILE A 87 4.08 -0.72 6.33
N ALA A 88 3.53 0.48 6.42
CA ALA A 88 2.09 0.71 6.41
C ALA A 88 1.55 1.12 5.03
N HIS A 89 2.37 1.81 4.24
CA HIS A 89 1.92 2.43 3.00
C HIS A 89 2.94 2.26 1.88
N ALA A 90 2.58 1.50 0.84
CA ALA A 90 3.28 1.43 -0.44
C ALA A 90 2.33 0.82 -1.48
N GLY A 91 2.44 1.22 -2.74
CA GLY A 91 1.71 0.60 -3.84
C GLY A 91 2.26 -0.79 -4.16
N SER A 92 3.57 -0.92 -4.24
CA SER A 92 4.29 -2.20 -4.36
C SER A 92 5.61 -2.15 -3.61
N ILE A 93 6.05 -3.30 -3.05
CA ILE A 93 7.28 -3.40 -2.25
C ILE A 93 8.25 -4.39 -2.92
N PHE A 94 9.48 -3.95 -3.14
CA PHE A 94 10.55 -4.71 -3.76
C PHE A 94 11.69 -4.92 -2.76
N LEU A 95 12.09 -6.19 -2.54
CA LEU A 95 13.02 -6.55 -1.47
C LEU A 95 14.36 -6.99 -2.02
N GLY A 96 15.40 -6.29 -1.61
CA GLY A 96 16.79 -6.64 -1.85
C GLY A 96 17.30 -6.27 -3.26
N ALA A 97 18.55 -6.65 -3.53
CA ALA A 97 19.30 -6.23 -4.70
C ALA A 97 18.76 -6.80 -6.04
N TYR A 98 18.07 -7.94 -5.99
CA TYR A 98 17.59 -8.65 -7.19
C TYR A 98 16.11 -8.40 -7.49
N SER A 99 15.49 -7.43 -6.85
CA SER A 99 14.09 -7.06 -7.07
C SER A 99 13.97 -5.60 -7.52
N PRO A 100 14.49 -5.23 -8.70
CA PRO A 100 14.25 -3.89 -9.23
C PRO A 100 12.79 -3.73 -9.64
N GLU A 101 12.28 -2.51 -9.60
CA GLU A 101 10.93 -2.11 -10.02
C GLU A 101 10.55 -2.66 -11.39
N SER A 102 11.43 -2.49 -12.39
CA SER A 102 11.18 -2.92 -13.77
C SER A 102 10.90 -4.42 -13.92
N VAL A 103 11.42 -5.28 -13.04
CA VAL A 103 11.02 -6.70 -13.04
C VAL A 103 9.57 -6.86 -12.60
N GLY A 104 9.12 -6.03 -11.64
CA GLY A 104 7.74 -5.97 -11.21
C GLY A 104 6.78 -5.53 -12.32
N ASP A 105 7.16 -4.52 -13.06
CA ASP A 105 6.34 -3.96 -14.13
C ASP A 105 6.16 -4.90 -15.32
N TYR A 106 7.16 -5.72 -15.62
CA TYR A 106 7.15 -6.48 -16.86
C TYR A 106 7.04 -8.01 -16.70
N ALA A 107 7.49 -8.62 -15.60
CA ALA A 107 7.67 -10.06 -15.61
C ALA A 107 7.42 -10.82 -14.31
N SER A 108 7.49 -10.20 -13.12
CA SER A 108 7.41 -10.94 -11.85
C SER A 108 5.99 -11.26 -11.37
N GLY A 109 4.97 -10.77 -12.08
CA GLY A 109 3.56 -11.06 -11.80
C GLY A 109 2.89 -10.05 -10.85
N THR A 110 3.60 -9.06 -10.35
CA THR A 110 3.00 -7.90 -9.68
C THR A 110 2.31 -6.99 -10.70
N ASN A 111 1.27 -6.26 -10.28
CA ASN A 111 0.60 -5.32 -11.16
C ASN A 111 1.36 -3.98 -11.20
N HIS A 112 1.49 -3.38 -12.38
CA HIS A 112 2.10 -2.07 -12.57
C HIS A 112 1.10 -0.91 -12.44
N VAL A 113 -0.20 -1.18 -12.33
CA VAL A 113 -1.22 -0.16 -12.04
C VAL A 113 -1.29 0.02 -10.54
N LEU A 114 -0.59 1.02 -10.06
CA LEU A 114 -0.34 1.30 -8.65
C LEU A 114 -0.89 2.66 -8.24
N PRO A 115 -1.22 2.86 -6.97
CA PRO A 115 -1.64 4.17 -6.45
C PRO A 115 -0.47 5.14 -6.44
N THR A 116 -0.62 6.28 -7.10
CA THR A 116 0.34 7.38 -7.19
C THR A 116 0.00 8.50 -6.20
N TYR A 117 0.83 9.56 -6.12
CA TYR A 117 0.55 10.79 -5.34
C TYR A 117 0.16 10.57 -3.87
N GLY A 118 0.73 9.53 -3.25
CA GLY A 118 0.44 9.18 -1.85
C GLY A 118 -0.89 8.46 -1.61
N TYR A 119 -1.64 8.11 -2.66
CA TYR A 119 -2.86 7.33 -2.53
C TYR A 119 -2.65 5.91 -2.02
N ALA A 120 -1.39 5.43 -1.96
CA ALA A 120 -1.06 4.16 -1.30
C ALA A 120 -1.47 4.11 0.19
N ARG A 121 -1.86 5.24 0.80
CA ARG A 121 -2.46 5.29 2.14
C ARG A 121 -3.85 4.68 2.21
N THR A 122 -4.59 4.72 1.13
CA THR A 122 -6.03 4.38 1.12
C THR A 122 -6.43 3.44 -0.01
N THR A 123 -5.56 3.24 -0.99
CA THR A 123 -5.87 2.48 -2.20
C THR A 123 -4.76 1.45 -2.43
N SER A 124 -5.15 0.25 -2.80
CA SER A 124 -4.23 -0.82 -3.21
C SER A 124 -3.92 -0.75 -4.71
N SER A 125 -2.92 -1.53 -5.15
CA SER A 125 -2.71 -1.83 -6.55
C SER A 125 -3.92 -2.54 -7.16
N LEU A 126 -4.13 -2.36 -8.47
CA LEU A 126 -5.17 -3.06 -9.21
C LEU A 126 -4.94 -4.58 -9.13
N GLY A 127 -5.98 -5.32 -8.76
CA GLY A 127 -5.94 -6.76 -8.62
C GLY A 127 -7.20 -7.46 -9.11
N LEU A 128 -7.19 -8.78 -9.10
CA LEU A 128 -8.34 -9.57 -9.52
C LEU A 128 -9.60 -9.25 -8.72
N ALA A 129 -9.44 -8.90 -7.44
CA ALA A 129 -10.55 -8.57 -6.56
C ALA A 129 -11.36 -7.35 -7.02
N ASP A 130 -10.74 -6.42 -7.77
CA ASP A 130 -11.40 -5.21 -8.29
C ASP A 130 -12.41 -5.53 -9.40
N TYR A 131 -12.27 -6.70 -10.03
CA TYR A 131 -13.17 -7.21 -11.06
C TYR A 131 -14.15 -8.24 -10.52
N GLN A 132 -14.15 -8.51 -9.22
CA GLN A 132 -15.02 -9.49 -8.59
C GLN A 132 -16.14 -8.81 -7.81
N LYS A 133 -17.37 -9.29 -8.00
CA LYS A 133 -18.51 -8.89 -7.18
C LYS A 133 -18.54 -9.76 -5.92
N ARG A 134 -18.55 -9.13 -4.76
CA ARG A 134 -18.73 -9.81 -3.48
C ARG A 134 -20.21 -9.85 -3.11
N MET A 135 -20.67 -11.01 -2.66
CA MET A 135 -22.00 -11.21 -2.10
C MET A 135 -21.84 -11.95 -0.78
N THR A 136 -22.61 -11.53 0.22
CA THR A 136 -22.66 -12.26 1.50
C THR A 136 -23.81 -13.26 1.45
N VAL A 137 -23.57 -14.44 2.01
CA VAL A 137 -24.59 -15.47 2.22
C VAL A 137 -24.62 -15.79 3.70
N GLN A 138 -25.82 -15.82 4.29
CA GLN A 138 -26.04 -16.14 5.70
C GLN A 138 -27.01 -17.29 5.82
N GLU A 139 -26.60 -18.32 6.55
CA GLU A 139 -27.44 -19.44 6.97
C GLU A 139 -27.21 -19.70 8.46
N LEU A 140 -28.25 -19.70 9.26
CA LEU A 140 -28.17 -19.96 10.69
C LEU A 140 -28.89 -21.27 11.02
N SER A 141 -28.28 -22.09 11.87
CA SER A 141 -28.98 -23.17 12.53
C SER A 141 -29.99 -22.61 13.54
N PRO A 142 -31.06 -23.37 13.91
CA PRO A 142 -31.99 -22.93 14.96
C PRO A 142 -31.30 -22.59 16.29
N ALA A 143 -30.28 -23.32 16.68
CA ALA A 143 -29.51 -23.06 17.90
C ALA A 143 -28.64 -21.79 17.75
N GLY A 144 -28.01 -21.57 16.58
CA GLY A 144 -27.26 -20.35 16.31
C GLY A 144 -28.17 -19.11 16.28
N PHE A 145 -29.35 -19.24 15.69
CA PHE A 145 -30.36 -18.17 15.71
C PHE A 145 -30.78 -17.83 17.15
N ALA A 146 -31.15 -18.83 17.96
CA ALA A 146 -31.57 -18.63 19.35
C ALA A 146 -30.47 -17.96 20.20
N ALA A 147 -29.19 -18.32 19.97
CA ALA A 147 -28.07 -17.71 20.68
C ALA A 147 -27.86 -16.21 20.33
N LEU A 148 -28.12 -15.81 19.08
CA LEU A 148 -27.97 -14.42 18.63
C LEU A 148 -29.19 -13.54 18.88
N ALA A 149 -30.36 -14.15 18.96
CA ALA A 149 -31.65 -13.44 19.01
C ALA A 149 -31.75 -12.37 20.13
N PRO A 150 -31.30 -12.60 21.39
CA PRO A 150 -31.37 -11.58 22.43
C PRO A 150 -30.58 -10.31 22.07
N ALA A 151 -29.38 -10.46 21.52
CA ALA A 151 -28.55 -9.32 21.13
C ALA A 151 -29.18 -8.54 19.96
N VAL A 152 -29.70 -9.25 18.95
CA VAL A 152 -30.33 -8.61 17.78
C VAL A 152 -31.63 -7.88 18.21
N ALA A 153 -32.44 -8.49 19.06
CA ALA A 153 -33.67 -7.85 19.56
C ALA A 153 -33.38 -6.57 20.39
N ALA A 154 -32.32 -6.61 21.22
CA ALA A 154 -31.89 -5.45 21.99
C ALA A 154 -31.37 -4.31 21.10
N LEU A 155 -30.57 -4.61 20.09
CA LEU A 155 -30.06 -3.62 19.15
C LEU A 155 -31.19 -3.01 18.32
N ALA A 156 -32.11 -3.83 17.78
CA ALA A 156 -33.25 -3.36 17.02
C ALA A 156 -34.15 -2.45 17.86
N ALA A 157 -34.36 -2.80 19.14
CA ALA A 157 -35.15 -1.94 20.07
C ALA A 157 -34.44 -0.61 20.34
N ALA A 158 -33.10 -0.60 20.51
CA ALA A 158 -32.32 0.60 20.72
C ALA A 158 -32.38 1.55 19.50
N GLU A 159 -32.49 1.00 18.31
CA GLU A 159 -32.63 1.72 17.05
C GLU A 159 -34.10 2.10 16.75
N GLN A 160 -35.07 1.71 17.60
CA GLN A 160 -36.53 1.92 17.41
C GLN A 160 -37.06 1.22 16.14
N LEU A 161 -36.47 0.08 15.76
CA LEU A 161 -36.83 -0.72 14.58
C LEU A 161 -37.69 -1.92 15.00
N ASP A 162 -38.96 -1.68 15.37
CA ASP A 162 -39.85 -2.71 15.90
C ASP A 162 -40.07 -3.88 14.93
N ALA A 163 -40.17 -3.63 13.64
CA ALA A 163 -40.33 -4.70 12.65
C ALA A 163 -39.08 -5.60 12.57
N HIS A 164 -37.88 -5.05 12.76
CA HIS A 164 -36.66 -5.83 12.85
C HIS A 164 -36.65 -6.69 14.13
N LYS A 165 -37.02 -6.11 15.27
CA LYS A 165 -37.19 -6.85 16.51
C LYS A 165 -38.22 -7.98 16.36
N ASN A 166 -39.40 -7.68 15.79
CA ASN A 166 -40.47 -8.66 15.59
C ASN A 166 -40.03 -9.81 14.66
N ALA A 167 -39.18 -9.54 13.65
CA ALA A 167 -38.62 -10.58 12.79
C ALA A 167 -37.83 -11.62 13.59
N ILE A 168 -37.27 -11.26 14.74
CA ILE A 168 -36.54 -12.15 15.64
C ILE A 168 -37.50 -12.86 16.59
N THR A 169 -38.32 -12.11 17.31
CA THR A 169 -39.17 -12.63 18.37
C THR A 169 -40.23 -13.62 17.87
N ILE A 170 -40.82 -13.37 16.71
CA ILE A 170 -41.78 -14.28 16.08
C ILE A 170 -41.17 -15.66 15.71
N ARG A 171 -39.87 -15.71 15.39
CA ARG A 171 -39.19 -16.96 15.12
C ARG A 171 -38.80 -17.75 16.37
N LEU A 172 -38.82 -17.09 17.52
CA LEU A 172 -38.68 -17.74 18.84
C LEU A 172 -40.01 -18.24 19.39
N GLY A 173 -41.16 -17.95 18.71
CA GLY A 173 -42.50 -18.28 19.17
C GLY A 173 -43.09 -17.25 20.12
N GLU A 174 -42.47 -16.08 20.25
CA GLU A 174 -42.99 -14.95 21.01
C GLU A 174 -44.00 -14.18 20.15
N GLN A 175 -45.11 -13.79 20.74
CA GLN A 175 -46.10 -12.89 20.09
C GLN A 175 -45.55 -11.46 20.10
N PRO A 176 -45.79 -10.68 19.05
CA PRO A 176 -45.34 -9.31 18.98
C PRO A 176 -45.99 -8.40 20.04
#